data_aa41ae3299443209b6b0c7914953ace5
#
_entry.id   aa41ae3299443209b6b0c7914953ace5
#
_cell.length_a   1.000
_cell.length_b   1.000
_cell.length_c   1.000
_cell.angle_alpha   90.00
_cell.angle_beta   90.00
_cell.angle_gamma   90.00
#
_symmetry.space_group_name_H-M   'P 1'
#
loop_
_entity.id
_entity.type
_entity.pdbx_description
1 polymer ?
#
loop_
_entity_poly.entity_id
_entity_poly.type
_entity_poly.pdbx_seq_one_letter_code
_entity_poly.pdbx_strand_id
1 'polypeptide(L)'
;VRVPMTGMPQLVAMLNGFGGLAAVVIALIEGIAHPIGDDMRMTGGLLLLSAVFGGVAFTGSLVAHSKLEGRKLPKARPVHILAARVLLWSMAALFAVYMLAPTPIMPFTTLLVIIAVLALLYGALFTLPIGGADMPVLICFLVALHGLVALLAGMFFHDTVMLIGGVLVGATGSLLTVAMSRAMNRTLRSVLAGVIKRDTGTSDREQDIRPISAPETASLLAFSKQVAILPGYGMAVSQAQGLCQEMQVMLERMGATVHYIIHPVAGRMPGHMNVLLAEANVDYDKIIAMEDVNDVMDRYDAVLVIGANDVVNPAAETDPNSSIHGMPIIRAYAAKQVIVLKRGMATGYSGEMNLLFDRANCRLLFGDARSSLRAIIDELKRI
;
A
#
# COMPACT_ATOMS: atom_id res chain seq x y z
N VAL A 1 5.06 23.26 -5.51
CA VAL A 1 5.43 22.31 -4.45
C VAL A 1 5.82 21.01 -5.13
N ARG A 2 7.10 20.58 -5.03
CA ARG A 2 7.53 19.28 -5.55
C ARG A 2 7.25 18.24 -4.46
N VAL A 3 6.29 17.37 -4.70
CA VAL A 3 6.01 16.24 -3.81
C VAL A 3 7.01 15.12 -4.14
N PRO A 4 7.81 14.64 -3.17
CA PRO A 4 8.70 13.52 -3.42
C PRO A 4 7.89 12.27 -3.74
N MET A 5 8.42 11.36 -4.57
CA MET A 5 7.75 10.12 -4.96
C MET A 5 7.32 9.26 -3.76
N THR A 6 8.07 9.30 -2.67
CA THR A 6 7.72 8.65 -1.41
C THR A 6 6.46 9.20 -0.75
N GLY A 7 6.06 10.44 -1.09
CA GLY A 7 4.85 11.11 -0.63
C GLY A 7 3.63 10.92 -1.53
N MET A 8 3.76 10.22 -2.67
CA MET A 8 2.66 10.03 -3.61
C MET A 8 1.45 9.30 -3.01
N PRO A 9 1.59 8.23 -2.21
CA PRO A 9 0.44 7.60 -1.59
C PRO A 9 -0.34 8.52 -0.67
N GLN A 10 0.35 9.40 0.07
CA GLN A 10 -0.27 10.41 0.93
C GLN A 10 -1.03 11.45 0.10
N LEU A 11 -0.42 11.91 -1.02
CA LEU A 11 -1.05 12.85 -1.94
C LEU A 11 -2.31 12.24 -2.57
N VAL A 12 -2.22 11.01 -3.07
CA VAL A 12 -3.37 10.30 -3.66
C VAL A 12 -4.50 10.15 -2.64
N ALA A 13 -4.17 9.74 -1.41
CA ALA A 13 -5.17 9.65 -0.34
C ALA A 13 -5.84 11.01 -0.07
N MET A 14 -5.07 12.09 -0.03
CA MET A 14 -5.60 13.44 0.21
C MET A 14 -6.51 13.92 -0.93
N LEU A 15 -6.07 13.76 -2.19
CA LEU A 15 -6.87 14.11 -3.37
C LEU A 15 -8.19 13.32 -3.41
N ASN A 16 -8.12 12.03 -3.15
CA ASN A 16 -9.29 11.16 -3.05
C ASN A 16 -10.25 11.61 -1.93
N GLY A 17 -9.70 12.02 -0.78
CA GLY A 17 -10.47 12.57 0.32
C GLY A 17 -11.21 13.86 -0.09
N PHE A 18 -10.53 14.83 -0.69
CA PHE A 18 -11.19 16.07 -1.13
C PHE A 18 -12.28 15.84 -2.17
N GLY A 19 -12.09 14.88 -3.09
CA GLY A 19 -13.15 14.50 -4.02
C GLY A 19 -14.36 13.91 -3.30
N GLY A 20 -14.15 13.07 -2.27
CA GLY A 20 -15.23 12.58 -1.42
C GLY A 20 -15.95 13.68 -0.66
N LEU A 21 -15.22 14.67 -0.12
CA LEU A 21 -15.82 15.83 0.53
C LEU A 21 -16.68 16.65 -0.44
N ALA A 22 -16.15 16.93 -1.64
CA ALA A 22 -16.90 17.66 -2.66
C ALA A 22 -18.24 16.97 -2.98
N ALA A 23 -18.24 15.65 -3.09
CA ALA A 23 -19.46 14.88 -3.33
C ALA A 23 -20.49 15.00 -2.20
N VAL A 24 -20.03 14.96 -0.93
CA VAL A 24 -20.95 15.18 0.22
C VAL A 24 -21.54 16.58 0.19
N VAL A 25 -20.70 17.59 -0.06
CA VAL A 25 -21.14 18.99 -0.12
C VAL A 25 -22.14 19.20 -1.27
N ILE A 26 -21.85 18.66 -2.45
CA ILE A 26 -22.76 18.73 -3.60
C ILE A 26 -24.10 18.04 -3.26
N ALA A 27 -24.07 16.83 -2.70
CA ALA A 27 -25.28 16.13 -2.31
C ALA A 27 -26.13 16.91 -1.31
N LEU A 28 -25.50 17.59 -0.34
CA LEU A 28 -26.17 18.45 0.63
C LEU A 28 -26.76 19.70 -0.02
N ILE A 29 -26.01 20.38 -0.90
CA ILE A 29 -26.50 21.57 -1.60
C ILE A 29 -27.72 21.23 -2.45
N GLU A 30 -27.61 20.17 -3.27
CA GLU A 30 -28.71 19.75 -4.15
C GLU A 30 -29.95 19.29 -3.36
N GLY A 31 -29.75 18.53 -2.28
CA GLY A 31 -30.84 18.08 -1.43
C GLY A 31 -31.53 19.19 -0.63
N ILE A 32 -30.85 20.33 -0.38
CA ILE A 32 -31.42 21.50 0.31
C ILE A 32 -32.05 22.46 -0.71
N ALA A 33 -31.37 22.71 -1.84
CA ALA A 33 -31.83 23.69 -2.85
C ALA A 33 -33.02 23.15 -3.66
N HIS A 34 -33.08 21.87 -3.91
CA HIS A 34 -34.11 21.22 -4.72
C HIS A 34 -34.90 20.23 -3.85
N PRO A 35 -36.07 20.61 -3.30
CA PRO A 35 -36.90 19.68 -2.54
C PRO A 35 -37.26 18.45 -3.37
N ILE A 36 -36.82 17.28 -2.92
CA ILE A 36 -37.08 16.01 -3.60
C ILE A 36 -38.46 15.54 -3.19
N GLY A 37 -39.39 15.55 -4.16
CA GLY A 37 -40.73 14.99 -3.98
C GLY A 37 -40.72 13.45 -4.07
N ASP A 38 -41.86 12.86 -3.72
CA ASP A 38 -42.01 11.38 -3.73
C ASP A 38 -41.81 10.75 -5.09
N ASP A 39 -42.09 11.47 -6.19
CA ASP A 39 -41.88 11.03 -7.57
C ASP A 39 -40.39 10.97 -7.96
N MET A 40 -39.51 11.59 -7.16
CA MET A 40 -38.08 11.69 -7.41
C MET A 40 -37.24 10.77 -6.49
N ARG A 41 -37.80 9.68 -5.99
CA ARG A 41 -37.09 8.77 -5.04
C ARG A 41 -35.76 8.25 -5.59
N MET A 42 -35.69 7.93 -6.90
CA MET A 42 -34.42 7.49 -7.51
C MET A 42 -33.35 8.58 -7.45
N THR A 43 -33.71 9.82 -7.73
CA THR A 43 -32.81 10.97 -7.64
C THR A 43 -32.31 11.19 -6.21
N GLY A 44 -33.23 11.13 -5.23
CA GLY A 44 -32.88 11.19 -3.82
C GLY A 44 -31.97 10.02 -3.39
N GLY A 45 -32.24 8.81 -3.91
CA GLY A 45 -31.38 7.65 -3.69
C GLY A 45 -29.95 7.84 -4.19
N LEU A 46 -29.76 8.45 -5.37
CA LEU A 46 -28.42 8.81 -5.90
C LEU A 46 -27.69 9.78 -4.98
N LEU A 47 -28.36 10.81 -4.48
CA LEU A 47 -27.77 11.77 -3.54
C LEU A 47 -27.37 11.11 -2.21
N LEU A 48 -28.24 10.25 -1.64
CA LEU A 48 -27.94 9.52 -0.42
C LEU A 48 -26.73 8.60 -0.60
N LEU A 49 -26.65 7.86 -1.71
CA LEU A 49 -25.49 7.01 -2.02
C LEU A 49 -24.21 7.83 -2.24
N SER A 50 -24.32 8.99 -2.92
CA SER A 50 -23.19 9.90 -3.10
C SER A 50 -22.68 10.43 -1.75
N ALA A 51 -23.58 10.78 -0.83
CA ALA A 51 -23.22 11.21 0.52
C ALA A 51 -22.56 10.07 1.33
N VAL A 52 -23.05 8.83 1.21
CA VAL A 52 -22.45 7.65 1.88
C VAL A 52 -21.04 7.40 1.36
N PHE A 53 -20.89 7.16 0.07
CA PHE A 53 -19.57 6.82 -0.50
C PHE A 53 -18.58 7.98 -0.43
N GLY A 54 -19.05 9.22 -0.65
CA GLY A 54 -18.23 10.43 -0.50
C GLY A 54 -17.75 10.63 0.93
N GLY A 55 -18.63 10.48 1.92
CA GLY A 55 -18.28 10.59 3.34
C GLY A 55 -17.27 9.54 3.80
N VAL A 56 -17.47 8.29 3.37
CA VAL A 56 -16.53 7.18 3.64
C VAL A 56 -15.18 7.42 2.97
N ALA A 57 -15.18 7.86 1.70
CA ALA A 57 -13.95 8.18 0.97
C ALA A 57 -13.20 9.33 1.62
N PHE A 58 -13.89 10.39 2.07
CA PHE A 58 -13.27 11.55 2.72
C PHE A 58 -12.57 11.18 4.03
N THR A 59 -13.34 10.72 5.01
CA THR A 59 -12.77 10.46 6.35
C THR A 59 -11.85 9.26 6.36
N GLY A 60 -12.15 8.22 5.56
CA GLY A 60 -11.27 7.08 5.36
C GLY A 60 -9.91 7.49 4.80
N SER A 61 -9.89 8.38 3.80
CA SER A 61 -8.66 8.92 3.21
C SER A 61 -7.88 9.79 4.17
N LEU A 62 -8.52 10.61 5.01
CA LEU A 62 -7.84 11.40 6.03
C LEU A 62 -7.13 10.53 7.08
N VAL A 63 -7.80 9.46 7.53
CA VAL A 63 -7.20 8.49 8.45
C VAL A 63 -6.05 7.74 7.77
N ALA A 64 -6.21 7.31 6.52
CA ALA A 64 -5.15 6.65 5.75
C ALA A 64 -3.93 7.58 5.56
N HIS A 65 -4.15 8.83 5.16
CA HIS A 65 -3.10 9.85 5.05
C HIS A 65 -2.33 10.03 6.35
N SER A 66 -3.04 10.21 7.47
CA SER A 66 -2.42 10.38 8.79
C SER A 66 -1.58 9.19 9.21
N LYS A 67 -2.02 7.95 8.89
CA LYS A 67 -1.24 6.73 9.15
C LYS A 67 0.02 6.65 8.29
N LEU A 68 -0.08 7.03 7.00
CA LEU A 68 1.06 7.04 6.09
C LEU A 68 2.12 8.09 6.48
N GLU A 69 1.70 9.20 7.10
CA GLU A 69 2.62 10.18 7.70
C GLU A 69 3.25 9.70 9.01
N GLY A 70 2.82 8.56 9.55
CA GLY A 70 3.32 8.04 10.82
C GLY A 70 2.77 8.78 12.04
N ARG A 71 1.66 9.53 11.90
CA ARG A 71 1.00 10.19 13.04
C ARG A 71 0.46 9.16 14.02
N LYS A 72 0.60 9.43 15.31
CA LYS A 72 0.05 8.58 16.36
C LYS A 72 -1.47 8.71 16.40
N LEU A 73 -2.16 7.73 15.87
CA LEU A 73 -3.61 7.61 15.96
C LEU A 73 -4.02 6.73 17.14
N PRO A 74 -5.26 6.86 17.64
CA PRO A 74 -5.77 5.98 18.67
C PRO A 74 -5.65 4.51 18.28
N LYS A 75 -5.23 3.65 19.20
CA LYS A 75 -5.17 2.21 18.95
C LYS A 75 -6.58 1.68 18.68
N ALA A 76 -6.74 0.91 17.61
CA ALA A 76 -8.00 0.26 17.32
C ALA A 76 -8.38 -0.70 18.46
N ARG A 77 -9.66 -0.63 18.88
CA ARG A 77 -10.24 -1.52 19.88
C ARG A 77 -11.41 -2.29 19.25
N PRO A 78 -11.79 -3.47 19.75
CA PRO A 78 -12.93 -4.22 19.25
C PRO A 78 -14.23 -3.40 19.19
N VAL A 79 -14.38 -2.46 20.10
CA VAL A 79 -15.52 -1.52 20.15
C VAL A 79 -15.63 -0.67 18.88
N HIS A 80 -14.50 -0.25 18.26
CA HIS A 80 -14.53 0.54 17.03
C HIS A 80 -15.05 -0.27 15.85
N ILE A 81 -14.72 -1.57 15.78
CA ILE A 81 -15.23 -2.48 14.74
C ILE A 81 -16.73 -2.71 14.91
N LEU A 82 -17.18 -2.91 16.16
CA LEU A 82 -18.61 -3.07 16.44
C LEU A 82 -19.38 -1.79 16.08
N ALA A 83 -18.87 -0.62 16.48
CA ALA A 83 -19.47 0.67 16.15
C ALA A 83 -19.55 0.89 14.64
N ALA A 84 -18.49 0.57 13.88
CA ALA A 84 -18.49 0.65 12.42
C ALA A 84 -19.59 -0.27 11.81
N ARG A 85 -19.75 -1.49 12.32
CA ARG A 85 -20.82 -2.40 11.84
C ARG A 85 -22.21 -1.84 12.14
N VAL A 86 -22.42 -1.28 13.34
CA VAL A 86 -23.70 -0.66 13.71
C VAL A 86 -24.01 0.51 12.78
N LEU A 87 -23.03 1.40 12.53
CA LEU A 87 -23.18 2.53 11.61
C LEU A 87 -23.52 2.06 10.18
N LEU A 88 -22.84 1.03 9.68
CA LEU A 88 -23.10 0.48 8.35
C LEU A 88 -24.55 -0.02 8.23
N TRP A 89 -24.98 -0.83 9.19
CA TRP A 89 -26.34 -1.37 9.18
C TRP A 89 -27.40 -0.29 9.40
N SER A 90 -27.13 0.73 10.22
CA SER A 90 -28.06 1.87 10.40
C SER A 90 -28.23 2.67 9.11
N MET A 91 -27.13 2.96 8.38
CA MET A 91 -27.21 3.63 7.08
C MET A 91 -27.97 2.78 6.06
N ALA A 92 -27.69 1.47 6.00
CA ALA A 92 -28.40 0.54 5.10
C ALA A 92 -29.90 0.49 5.43
N ALA A 93 -30.26 0.43 6.71
CA ALA A 93 -31.66 0.44 7.14
C ALA A 93 -32.37 1.75 6.80
N LEU A 94 -31.75 2.90 7.06
CA LEU A 94 -32.29 4.22 6.71
C LEU A 94 -32.50 4.36 5.20
N PHE A 95 -31.53 3.91 4.40
CA PHE A 95 -31.64 3.91 2.94
C PHE A 95 -32.76 2.98 2.45
N ALA A 96 -32.85 1.76 2.99
CA ALA A 96 -33.90 0.82 2.65
C ALA A 96 -35.28 1.36 3.01
N VAL A 97 -35.42 1.97 4.19
CA VAL A 97 -36.66 2.61 4.61
C VAL A 97 -37.06 3.73 3.66
N TYR A 98 -36.08 4.59 3.26
CA TYR A 98 -36.36 5.65 2.28
C TYR A 98 -36.85 5.10 0.94
N MET A 99 -36.24 4.03 0.45
CA MET A 99 -36.61 3.44 -0.84
C MET A 99 -37.92 2.65 -0.82
N LEU A 100 -38.26 2.01 0.29
CA LEU A 100 -39.39 1.05 0.38
C LEU A 100 -40.63 1.60 1.08
N ALA A 101 -40.49 2.60 1.97
CA ALA A 101 -41.65 3.13 2.69
C ALA A 101 -42.64 3.86 1.75
N PRO A 102 -43.94 3.61 1.85
CA PRO A 102 -44.92 4.27 0.99
C PRO A 102 -45.02 5.78 1.23
N THR A 103 -44.73 6.25 2.45
CA THR A 103 -44.72 7.65 2.85
C THR A 103 -43.39 7.99 3.51
N PRO A 104 -42.85 9.21 3.30
CA PRO A 104 -41.60 9.64 3.93
C PRO A 104 -41.79 9.74 5.46
N ILE A 105 -40.92 9.08 6.23
CA ILE A 105 -40.93 9.09 7.70
C ILE A 105 -40.38 10.42 8.25
N MET A 106 -39.51 11.07 7.47
CA MET A 106 -38.90 12.36 7.82
C MET A 106 -38.58 13.17 6.56
N PRO A 107 -38.34 14.50 6.68
CA PRO A 107 -37.92 15.32 5.56
C PRO A 107 -36.63 14.76 4.94
N PHE A 108 -36.54 14.75 3.60
CA PHE A 108 -35.39 14.24 2.85
C PHE A 108 -34.08 14.90 3.29
N THR A 109 -34.10 16.22 3.49
CA THR A 109 -32.93 16.98 3.94
C THR A 109 -32.40 16.50 5.29
N THR A 110 -33.30 16.19 6.25
CA THR A 110 -32.93 15.64 7.55
C THR A 110 -32.29 14.28 7.42
N LEU A 111 -32.89 13.39 6.59
CA LEU A 111 -32.34 12.05 6.31
C LEU A 111 -30.96 12.16 5.68
N LEU A 112 -30.79 13.03 4.70
CA LEU A 112 -29.52 13.24 4.00
C LEU A 112 -28.41 13.70 4.97
N VAL A 113 -28.70 14.65 5.85
CA VAL A 113 -27.75 15.13 6.87
C VAL A 113 -27.36 14.01 7.83
N ILE A 114 -28.37 13.25 8.33
CA ILE A 114 -28.10 12.09 9.21
C ILE A 114 -27.20 11.09 8.52
N ILE A 115 -27.52 10.69 7.30
CA ILE A 115 -26.71 9.71 6.54
C ILE A 115 -25.31 10.26 6.27
N ALA A 116 -25.14 11.53 5.91
CA ALA A 116 -23.83 12.13 5.71
C ALA A 116 -22.97 12.08 6.98
N VAL A 117 -23.52 12.44 8.14
CA VAL A 117 -22.82 12.36 9.43
C VAL A 117 -22.42 10.94 9.77
N LEU A 118 -23.36 9.97 9.61
CA LEU A 118 -23.07 8.55 9.85
C LEU A 118 -21.98 8.02 8.92
N ALA A 119 -21.97 8.44 7.64
CA ALA A 119 -20.95 8.05 6.66
C ALA A 119 -19.56 8.60 7.01
N LEU A 120 -19.49 9.85 7.46
CA LEU A 120 -18.24 10.45 7.94
C LEU A 120 -17.67 9.71 9.16
N LEU A 121 -18.51 9.38 10.12
CA LEU A 121 -18.11 8.59 11.29
C LEU A 121 -17.69 7.17 10.92
N TYR A 122 -18.46 6.53 10.03
CA TYR A 122 -18.15 5.18 9.56
C TYR A 122 -16.80 5.12 8.84
N GLY A 123 -16.51 6.03 7.91
CA GLY A 123 -15.25 6.03 7.17
C GLY A 123 -14.02 6.13 8.08
N ALA A 124 -14.10 6.98 9.13
CA ALA A 124 -13.04 7.08 10.12
C ALA A 124 -12.87 5.77 10.91
N LEU A 125 -13.97 5.23 11.47
CA LEU A 125 -13.93 4.01 12.29
C LEU A 125 -13.57 2.76 11.49
N PHE A 126 -13.99 2.68 10.22
CA PHE A 126 -13.65 1.60 9.30
C PHE A 126 -12.15 1.54 8.99
N THR A 127 -11.52 2.70 8.75
CA THR A 127 -10.11 2.77 8.39
C THR A 127 -9.16 2.62 9.58
N LEU A 128 -9.63 2.93 10.79
CA LEU A 128 -8.81 2.94 11.98
C LEU A 128 -8.18 1.57 12.34
N PRO A 129 -8.86 0.40 12.22
CA PRO A 129 -8.26 -0.89 12.55
C PRO A 129 -7.34 -1.45 11.45
N ILE A 130 -7.36 -0.91 10.23
CA ILE A 130 -6.55 -1.42 9.12
C ILE A 130 -5.08 -1.09 9.33
N GLY A 131 -4.20 -2.10 9.28
CA GLY A 131 -2.76 -1.96 9.52
C GLY A 131 -2.02 -1.21 8.40
N GLY A 132 -0.80 -0.73 8.70
CA GLY A 132 0.05 -0.03 7.72
C GLY A 132 0.40 -0.88 6.50
N ALA A 133 0.58 -2.19 6.69
CA ALA A 133 0.84 -3.14 5.60
C ALA A 133 -0.31 -3.22 4.59
N ASP A 134 -1.56 -3.15 5.07
CA ASP A 134 -2.77 -3.26 4.24
C ASP A 134 -3.19 -1.90 3.62
N MET A 135 -2.45 -0.80 3.91
CA MET A 135 -2.77 0.54 3.41
C MET A 135 -2.84 0.65 1.87
N PRO A 136 -1.95 0.04 1.09
CA PRO A 136 -2.05 0.09 -0.37
C PRO A 136 -3.38 -0.46 -0.90
N VAL A 137 -3.86 -1.57 -0.33
CA VAL A 137 -5.17 -2.18 -0.69
C VAL A 137 -6.32 -1.23 -0.32
N LEU A 138 -6.26 -0.64 0.87
CA LEU A 138 -7.26 0.32 1.33
C LEU A 138 -7.33 1.56 0.43
N ILE A 139 -6.19 2.12 0.04
CA ILE A 139 -6.16 3.30 -0.84
C ILE A 139 -6.80 2.96 -2.19
N CYS A 140 -6.47 1.82 -2.79
CA CYS A 140 -7.10 1.38 -4.04
C CYS A 140 -8.62 1.22 -3.87
N PHE A 141 -9.08 0.67 -2.75
CA PHE A 141 -10.49 0.55 -2.43
C PHE A 141 -11.19 1.93 -2.30
N LEU A 142 -10.56 2.88 -1.61
CA LEU A 142 -11.10 4.24 -1.49
C LEU A 142 -11.14 4.97 -2.85
N VAL A 143 -10.18 4.71 -3.75
CA VAL A 143 -10.22 5.20 -5.14
C VAL A 143 -11.39 4.58 -5.90
N ALA A 144 -11.66 3.29 -5.71
CA ALA A 144 -12.83 2.66 -6.32
C ALA A 144 -14.15 3.29 -5.84
N LEU A 145 -14.26 3.60 -4.54
CA LEU A 145 -15.42 4.32 -4.00
C LEU A 145 -15.54 5.74 -4.60
N HIS A 146 -14.41 6.44 -4.78
CA HIS A 146 -14.42 7.75 -5.42
C HIS A 146 -14.90 7.69 -6.88
N GLY A 147 -14.45 6.67 -7.64
CA GLY A 147 -14.98 6.42 -8.98
C GLY A 147 -16.49 6.18 -8.98
N LEU A 148 -17.00 5.42 -8.01
CA LEU A 148 -18.44 5.19 -7.84
C LEU A 148 -19.19 6.51 -7.52
N VAL A 149 -18.62 7.38 -6.69
CA VAL A 149 -19.17 8.71 -6.41
C VAL A 149 -19.27 9.55 -7.68
N ALA A 150 -18.20 9.58 -8.51
CA ALA A 150 -18.21 10.30 -9.77
C ALA A 150 -19.26 9.74 -10.75
N LEU A 151 -19.43 8.40 -10.78
CA LEU A 151 -20.49 7.74 -11.54
C LEU A 151 -21.88 8.20 -11.11
N LEU A 152 -22.16 8.19 -9.80
CA LEU A 152 -23.45 8.60 -9.24
C LEU A 152 -23.73 10.09 -9.54
N ALA A 153 -22.71 10.95 -9.43
CA ALA A 153 -22.83 12.36 -9.78
C ALA A 153 -23.10 12.54 -11.28
N GLY A 154 -22.42 11.78 -12.15
CA GLY A 154 -22.69 11.76 -13.59
C GLY A 154 -24.12 11.34 -13.94
N MET A 155 -24.66 10.35 -13.21
CA MET A 155 -26.07 9.96 -13.34
C MET A 155 -27.03 11.05 -12.87
N PHE A 156 -26.72 11.72 -11.78
CA PHE A 156 -27.55 12.78 -11.21
C PHE A 156 -27.58 14.03 -12.10
N PHE A 157 -26.41 14.47 -12.57
CA PHE A 157 -26.27 15.67 -13.42
C PHE A 157 -26.51 15.38 -14.92
N HIS A 158 -26.78 14.13 -15.30
CA HIS A 158 -26.86 13.70 -16.70
C HIS A 158 -25.60 14.04 -17.52
N ASP A 159 -24.43 14.04 -16.85
CA ASP A 159 -23.14 14.37 -17.47
C ASP A 159 -22.41 13.08 -17.88
N THR A 160 -22.31 12.87 -19.22
CA THR A 160 -21.70 11.69 -19.80
C THR A 160 -20.20 11.60 -19.49
N VAL A 161 -19.49 12.74 -19.38
CA VAL A 161 -18.05 12.74 -19.11
C VAL A 161 -17.77 12.28 -17.68
N MET A 162 -18.54 12.80 -16.71
CA MET A 162 -18.46 12.35 -15.31
C MET A 162 -18.83 10.87 -15.18
N LEU A 163 -19.86 10.43 -15.92
CA LEU A 163 -20.30 9.03 -15.89
C LEU A 163 -19.21 8.09 -16.40
N ILE A 164 -18.65 8.36 -17.60
CA ILE A 164 -17.57 7.55 -18.18
C ILE A 164 -16.32 7.58 -17.29
N GLY A 165 -15.92 8.78 -16.82
CA GLY A 165 -14.79 8.94 -15.93
C GLY A 165 -14.97 8.14 -14.62
N GLY A 166 -16.17 8.20 -14.04
CA GLY A 166 -16.53 7.44 -12.84
C GLY A 166 -16.44 5.92 -13.04
N VAL A 167 -16.95 5.41 -14.17
CA VAL A 167 -16.83 3.98 -14.54
C VAL A 167 -15.37 3.57 -14.67
N LEU A 168 -14.55 4.34 -15.37
CA LEU A 168 -13.13 4.02 -15.60
C LEU A 168 -12.35 4.02 -14.27
N VAL A 169 -12.51 5.05 -13.45
CA VAL A 169 -11.83 5.16 -12.15
C VAL A 169 -12.33 4.08 -11.19
N GLY A 170 -13.63 3.83 -11.14
CA GLY A 170 -14.20 2.79 -10.29
C GLY A 170 -13.75 1.38 -10.68
N ALA A 171 -13.72 1.08 -11.98
CA ALA A 171 -13.24 -0.21 -12.50
C ALA A 171 -11.75 -0.41 -12.22
N THR A 172 -10.91 0.57 -12.55
CA THR A 172 -9.46 0.49 -12.31
C THR A 172 -9.13 0.38 -10.82
N GLY A 173 -9.78 1.18 -9.96
CA GLY A 173 -9.62 1.09 -8.52
C GLY A 173 -10.02 -0.29 -7.97
N SER A 174 -11.11 -0.87 -8.46
CA SER A 174 -11.57 -2.21 -8.07
C SER A 174 -10.58 -3.30 -8.51
N LEU A 175 -10.10 -3.25 -9.77
CA LEU A 175 -9.10 -4.18 -10.29
C LEU A 175 -7.80 -4.11 -9.49
N LEU A 176 -7.31 -2.89 -9.20
CA LEU A 176 -6.11 -2.69 -8.39
C LEU A 176 -6.31 -3.21 -6.95
N THR A 177 -7.49 -3.02 -6.36
CA THR A 177 -7.80 -3.54 -5.02
C THR A 177 -7.70 -5.05 -4.98
N VAL A 178 -8.25 -5.75 -5.98
CA VAL A 178 -8.17 -7.22 -6.08
C VAL A 178 -6.73 -7.67 -6.36
N ALA A 179 -6.04 -7.04 -7.29
CA ALA A 179 -4.66 -7.39 -7.64
C ALA A 179 -3.72 -7.23 -6.42
N MET A 180 -3.81 -6.09 -5.71
CA MET A 180 -3.00 -5.85 -4.52
C MET A 180 -3.33 -6.84 -3.37
N SER A 181 -4.61 -7.14 -3.17
CA SER A 181 -5.04 -8.12 -2.17
C SER A 181 -4.46 -9.51 -2.46
N ARG A 182 -4.49 -9.93 -3.74
CA ARG A 182 -3.89 -11.21 -4.18
C ARG A 182 -2.37 -11.22 -4.02
N ALA A 183 -1.70 -10.15 -4.45
CA ALA A 183 -0.24 -10.03 -4.32
C ALA A 183 0.25 -10.09 -2.87
N MET A 184 -0.62 -9.71 -1.91
CA MET A 184 -0.34 -9.81 -0.47
C MET A 184 -0.84 -11.12 0.15
N ASN A 185 -1.39 -12.03 -0.64
CA ASN A 185 -2.09 -13.24 -0.18
C ASN A 185 -3.12 -12.95 0.93
N ARG A 186 -3.85 -11.84 0.79
CA ARG A 186 -4.88 -11.42 1.73
C ARG A 186 -6.24 -11.46 1.06
N THR A 187 -7.24 -11.96 1.74
CA THR A 187 -8.61 -11.84 1.24
C THR A 187 -9.12 -10.43 1.48
N LEU A 188 -9.87 -9.87 0.53
CA LEU A 188 -10.49 -8.54 0.71
C LEU A 188 -11.32 -8.47 1.99
N ARG A 189 -12.01 -9.56 2.35
CA ARG A 189 -12.75 -9.65 3.62
C ARG A 189 -11.84 -9.47 4.83
N SER A 190 -10.65 -10.06 4.85
CA SER A 190 -9.72 -9.94 5.97
C SER A 190 -9.15 -8.53 6.10
N VAL A 191 -8.88 -7.86 4.98
CA VAL A 191 -8.40 -6.47 4.95
C VAL A 191 -9.51 -5.51 5.40
N LEU A 192 -10.69 -5.60 4.80
CA LEU A 192 -11.80 -4.69 5.07
C LEU A 192 -12.47 -4.96 6.43
N ALA A 193 -12.42 -6.20 6.95
CA ALA A 193 -12.93 -6.51 8.28
C ALA A 193 -12.05 -5.94 9.42
N GLY A 194 -10.87 -5.41 9.10
CA GLY A 194 -9.96 -4.84 10.09
C GLY A 194 -9.62 -5.87 11.18
N VAL A 195 -9.22 -7.08 10.79
CA VAL A 195 -8.86 -8.12 11.77
C VAL A 195 -7.70 -7.58 12.59
N ILE A 196 -7.97 -7.26 13.85
CA ILE A 196 -6.93 -6.93 14.83
C ILE A 196 -6.10 -8.20 14.97
N LYS A 197 -4.92 -8.20 14.32
CA LYS A 197 -3.94 -9.27 14.56
C LYS A 197 -3.64 -9.27 16.05
N ARG A 198 -3.80 -10.43 16.70
CA ARG A 198 -3.19 -10.63 18.00
C ARG A 198 -1.69 -10.44 17.78
N ASP A 199 -1.06 -9.59 18.61
CA ASP A 199 0.37 -9.63 18.81
C ASP A 199 0.69 -11.06 19.27
N THR A 200 1.01 -11.92 18.35
CA THR A 200 1.73 -13.15 18.66
C THR A 200 3.09 -12.64 19.06
N GLY A 201 3.33 -12.63 20.36
CA GLY A 201 4.53 -12.05 20.95
C GLY A 201 5.75 -12.47 20.16
N THR A 202 6.57 -11.47 19.82
CA THR A 202 7.91 -11.69 19.28
C THR A 202 8.55 -12.79 20.12
N SER A 203 8.77 -13.96 19.54
CA SER A 203 9.58 -14.97 20.20
C SER A 203 10.95 -14.31 20.41
N ASP A 204 11.43 -14.25 21.65
CA ASP A 204 12.78 -13.83 22.04
C ASP A 204 13.83 -14.82 21.51
N ARG A 205 13.75 -15.12 20.19
CA ARG A 205 14.74 -15.96 19.54
C ARG A 205 15.91 -15.06 19.15
N GLU A 206 17.04 -15.32 19.74
CA GLU A 206 18.32 -14.69 19.39
C GLU A 206 18.67 -15.09 17.94
N GLN A 207 18.80 -14.10 17.06
CA GLN A 207 19.16 -14.34 15.65
C GLN A 207 20.69 -14.41 15.50
N ASP A 208 21.21 -15.38 14.75
CA ASP A 208 22.64 -15.50 14.39
C ASP A 208 22.99 -14.50 13.27
N ILE A 209 23.17 -13.24 13.67
CA ILE A 209 23.42 -12.14 12.75
C ILE A 209 24.91 -12.09 12.38
N ARG A 210 25.17 -12.07 11.07
CA ARG A 210 26.52 -11.94 10.51
C ARG A 210 26.68 -10.56 9.87
N PRO A 211 27.33 -9.61 10.57
CA PRO A 211 27.58 -8.29 10.00
C PRO A 211 28.63 -8.39 8.85
N ILE A 212 28.51 -7.46 7.91
CA ILE A 212 29.47 -7.24 6.82
C ILE A 212 29.80 -5.75 6.73
N SER A 213 31.02 -5.41 6.32
CA SER A 213 31.45 -4.04 6.10
C SER A 213 31.26 -3.59 4.65
N ALA A 214 31.32 -2.28 4.39
CA ALA A 214 31.21 -1.76 3.03
C ALA A 214 32.37 -2.22 2.12
N PRO A 215 33.67 -2.25 2.58
CA PRO A 215 34.77 -2.78 1.78
C PRO A 215 34.59 -4.26 1.42
N GLU A 216 34.16 -5.10 2.37
CA GLU A 216 33.88 -6.52 2.12
C GLU A 216 32.73 -6.70 1.12
N THR A 217 31.68 -5.87 1.25
CA THR A 217 30.55 -5.85 0.32
C THR A 217 31.01 -5.45 -1.08
N ALA A 218 31.80 -4.41 -1.21
CA ALA A 218 32.34 -3.94 -2.49
C ALA A 218 33.19 -5.04 -3.16
N SER A 219 34.07 -5.69 -2.40
CA SER A 219 34.89 -6.79 -2.90
C SER A 219 34.02 -7.95 -3.39
N LEU A 220 33.01 -8.37 -2.60
CA LEU A 220 32.11 -9.45 -2.98
C LEU A 220 31.36 -9.12 -4.28
N LEU A 221 30.85 -7.90 -4.41
CA LEU A 221 30.12 -7.45 -5.61
C LEU A 221 31.03 -7.35 -6.83
N ALA A 222 32.27 -6.86 -6.68
CA ALA A 222 33.25 -6.70 -7.77
C ALA A 222 33.64 -8.06 -8.43
N PHE A 223 33.66 -9.13 -7.64
CA PHE A 223 33.95 -10.49 -8.16
C PHE A 223 32.71 -11.29 -8.56
N SER A 224 31.51 -10.71 -8.42
CA SER A 224 30.25 -11.35 -8.81
C SER A 224 29.95 -11.12 -10.28
N LYS A 225 29.57 -12.18 -11.00
CA LYS A 225 29.17 -12.07 -12.43
C LYS A 225 27.68 -11.81 -12.60
N GLN A 226 26.85 -12.36 -11.73
CA GLN A 226 25.39 -12.18 -11.74
C GLN A 226 24.99 -11.53 -10.42
N VAL A 227 24.50 -10.29 -10.49
CA VAL A 227 24.08 -9.51 -9.32
C VAL A 227 22.60 -9.17 -9.40
N ALA A 228 21.85 -9.43 -8.34
CA ALA A 228 20.48 -8.96 -8.22
C ALA A 228 20.38 -7.85 -7.17
N ILE A 229 19.67 -6.77 -7.50
CA ILE A 229 19.32 -5.69 -6.57
C ILE A 229 17.83 -5.80 -6.29
N LEU A 230 17.48 -5.95 -5.01
CA LEU A 230 16.11 -6.03 -4.53
C LEU A 230 15.74 -4.73 -3.83
N PRO A 231 15.13 -3.77 -4.56
CA PRO A 231 14.75 -2.50 -3.99
C PRO A 231 13.50 -2.64 -3.11
N GLY A 232 13.54 -2.05 -1.93
CA GLY A 232 12.43 -1.98 -1.00
C GLY A 232 12.10 -0.54 -0.57
N TYR A 233 11.15 -0.42 0.35
CA TYR A 233 10.71 0.88 0.86
C TYR A 233 11.83 1.70 1.51
N GLY A 234 12.81 1.06 2.14
CA GLY A 234 13.97 1.76 2.71
C GLY A 234 14.82 2.48 1.68
N MET A 235 14.97 1.92 0.46
CA MET A 235 15.62 2.61 -0.67
C MET A 235 14.83 3.88 -1.04
N ALA A 236 13.51 3.78 -1.12
CA ALA A 236 12.64 4.91 -1.44
C ALA A 236 12.76 6.03 -0.41
N VAL A 237 12.70 5.70 0.88
CA VAL A 237 12.79 6.68 1.98
C VAL A 237 14.13 7.41 2.00
N SER A 238 15.22 6.71 1.73
CA SER A 238 16.56 7.30 1.68
C SER A 238 16.88 7.98 0.34
N GLN A 239 15.93 7.94 -0.63
CA GLN A 239 16.13 8.45 -1.99
C GLN A 239 17.43 7.93 -2.63
N ALA A 240 17.68 6.63 -2.50
CA ALA A 240 18.94 6.00 -2.90
C ALA A 240 18.88 5.38 -4.31
N GLN A 241 17.81 5.54 -5.08
CA GLN A 241 17.61 4.96 -6.41
C GLN A 241 18.70 5.36 -7.39
N GLY A 242 19.15 6.63 -7.37
CA GLY A 242 20.25 7.09 -8.22
C GLY A 242 21.60 6.46 -7.87
N LEU A 243 21.86 6.17 -6.58
CA LEU A 243 23.06 5.44 -6.16
C LEU A 243 23.02 3.97 -6.57
N CYS A 244 21.82 3.35 -6.57
CA CYS A 244 21.66 2.00 -7.09
C CYS A 244 22.03 1.94 -8.58
N GLN A 245 21.59 2.90 -9.36
CA GLN A 245 21.92 3.01 -10.78
C GLN A 245 23.43 3.30 -11.00
N GLU A 246 24.05 4.20 -10.20
CA GLU A 246 25.50 4.45 -10.25
C GLU A 246 26.29 3.15 -9.98
N MET A 247 25.91 2.41 -8.93
CA MET A 247 26.52 1.12 -8.58
C MET A 247 26.33 0.08 -9.70
N GLN A 248 25.13 -0.03 -10.28
CA GLN A 248 24.86 -0.92 -11.41
C GLN A 248 25.82 -0.65 -12.57
N VAL A 249 25.94 0.61 -13.01
CA VAL A 249 26.82 0.97 -14.13
C VAL A 249 28.28 0.62 -13.84
N MET A 250 28.72 0.77 -12.60
CA MET A 250 30.07 0.40 -12.20
C MET A 250 30.30 -1.11 -12.27
N LEU A 251 29.37 -1.90 -11.71
CA LEU A 251 29.48 -3.36 -11.73
C LEU A 251 29.45 -3.90 -13.16
N GLU A 252 28.62 -3.33 -14.02
CA GLU A 252 28.57 -3.70 -15.45
C GLU A 252 29.89 -3.37 -16.18
N ARG A 253 30.56 -2.26 -15.86
CA ARG A 253 31.89 -1.94 -16.38
C ARG A 253 32.95 -2.93 -15.91
N MET A 254 32.76 -3.56 -14.74
CA MET A 254 33.60 -4.64 -14.22
C MET A 254 33.26 -6.02 -14.80
N GLY A 255 32.24 -6.10 -15.69
CA GLY A 255 31.83 -7.32 -16.38
C GLY A 255 30.71 -8.12 -15.70
N ALA A 256 30.04 -7.55 -14.70
CA ALA A 256 28.87 -8.15 -14.08
C ALA A 256 27.60 -7.89 -14.91
N THR A 257 26.63 -8.79 -14.82
CA THR A 257 25.25 -8.57 -15.26
C THR A 257 24.42 -8.20 -14.04
N VAL A 258 23.72 -7.05 -14.08
CA VAL A 258 22.94 -6.55 -12.94
C VAL A 258 21.45 -6.49 -13.30
N HIS A 259 20.61 -7.09 -12.47
CA HIS A 259 19.16 -7.02 -12.59
C HIS A 259 18.52 -6.46 -11.33
N TYR A 260 17.41 -5.75 -11.52
CA TYR A 260 16.52 -5.34 -10.42
C TYR A 260 15.34 -6.30 -10.33
N ILE A 261 15.19 -6.98 -9.20
CA ILE A 261 14.10 -7.91 -9.00
C ILE A 261 13.03 -7.22 -8.16
N ILE A 262 11.84 -7.08 -8.72
CA ILE A 262 10.76 -6.30 -8.13
C ILE A 262 9.69 -7.23 -7.56
N HIS A 263 9.34 -6.96 -6.31
CA HIS A 263 8.15 -7.55 -5.70
C HIS A 263 6.94 -6.61 -5.91
N PRO A 264 5.76 -7.13 -6.32
CA PRO A 264 4.60 -6.30 -6.65
C PRO A 264 4.08 -5.43 -5.50
N VAL A 265 4.33 -5.83 -4.25
CA VAL A 265 3.96 -5.04 -3.05
C VAL A 265 5.15 -4.35 -2.38
N ALA A 266 6.34 -4.35 -3.00
CA ALA A 266 7.46 -3.58 -2.49
C ALA A 266 7.14 -2.08 -2.55
N GLY A 267 7.25 -1.39 -1.41
CA GLY A 267 6.93 0.04 -1.33
C GLY A 267 5.62 0.34 -0.63
N ARG A 268 4.93 1.39 -1.08
CA ARG A 268 3.65 1.87 -0.50
C ARG A 268 2.52 2.03 -1.51
N MET A 269 2.78 1.77 -2.78
CA MET A 269 1.79 1.78 -3.86
C MET A 269 2.19 0.77 -4.94
N PRO A 270 1.26 0.29 -5.78
CA PRO A 270 1.58 -0.56 -6.92
C PRO A 270 2.60 0.11 -7.84
N GLY A 271 3.63 -0.65 -8.27
CA GLY A 271 4.67 -0.13 -9.15
C GLY A 271 5.62 0.92 -8.55
N HIS A 272 5.60 1.11 -7.23
CA HIS A 272 6.43 2.13 -6.55
C HIS A 272 7.91 1.99 -6.92
N MET A 273 8.45 0.78 -6.90
CA MET A 273 9.86 0.55 -7.23
C MET A 273 10.16 0.80 -8.71
N ASN A 274 9.25 0.40 -9.60
CA ASN A 274 9.39 0.64 -11.03
C ASN A 274 9.50 2.14 -11.36
N VAL A 275 8.64 2.96 -10.73
CA VAL A 275 8.65 4.42 -10.93
C VAL A 275 9.95 5.04 -10.43
N LEU A 276 10.45 4.63 -9.24
CA LEU A 276 11.71 5.14 -8.69
C LEU A 276 12.93 4.74 -9.53
N LEU A 277 12.95 3.52 -10.06
CA LEU A 277 14.02 3.06 -10.94
C LEU A 277 13.98 3.77 -12.30
N ALA A 278 12.77 4.02 -12.84
CA ALA A 278 12.60 4.83 -14.04
C ALA A 278 13.07 6.28 -13.83
N GLU A 279 12.77 6.89 -12.66
CA GLU A 279 13.27 8.22 -12.28
C GLU A 279 14.81 8.25 -12.23
N ALA A 280 15.44 7.14 -11.85
CA ALA A 280 16.88 6.96 -11.83
C ALA A 280 17.48 6.58 -13.21
N ASN A 281 16.69 6.56 -14.29
CA ASN A 281 17.09 6.14 -15.63
C ASN A 281 17.65 4.70 -15.70
N VAL A 282 17.08 3.78 -14.93
CA VAL A 282 17.36 2.35 -15.06
C VAL A 282 16.61 1.81 -16.29
N ASP A 283 17.30 1.10 -17.18
CA ASP A 283 16.70 0.48 -18.36
C ASP A 283 15.62 -0.53 -17.94
N TYR A 284 14.48 -0.48 -18.61
CA TYR A 284 13.33 -1.33 -18.25
C TYR A 284 13.63 -2.83 -18.41
N ASP A 285 14.48 -3.20 -19.37
CA ASP A 285 14.90 -4.58 -19.61
C ASP A 285 15.70 -5.20 -18.46
N LYS A 286 16.22 -4.38 -17.55
CA LYS A 286 16.93 -4.82 -16.34
C LYS A 286 16.00 -5.00 -15.14
N ILE A 287 14.73 -4.60 -15.27
CA ILE A 287 13.72 -4.69 -14.22
C ILE A 287 12.90 -5.94 -14.46
N ILE A 288 13.07 -6.94 -13.59
CA ILE A 288 12.46 -8.25 -13.75
C ILE A 288 11.48 -8.49 -12.61
N ALA A 289 10.32 -9.08 -12.92
CA ALA A 289 9.36 -9.49 -11.91
C ALA A 289 9.88 -10.70 -11.13
N MET A 290 9.53 -10.79 -9.86
CA MET A 290 10.01 -11.89 -9.01
C MET A 290 9.56 -13.27 -9.51
N GLU A 291 8.39 -13.36 -10.15
CA GLU A 291 7.83 -14.58 -10.70
C GLU A 291 8.73 -15.20 -11.76
N ASP A 292 9.43 -14.36 -12.54
CA ASP A 292 10.29 -14.80 -13.62
C ASP A 292 11.68 -15.27 -13.14
N VAL A 293 12.05 -14.95 -11.90
CA VAL A 293 13.42 -15.17 -11.38
C VAL A 293 13.48 -16.10 -10.19
N ASN A 294 12.40 -16.28 -9.44
CA ASN A 294 12.41 -17.07 -8.21
C ASN A 294 12.94 -18.50 -8.40
N ASP A 295 12.64 -19.13 -9.52
CA ASP A 295 13.07 -20.52 -9.82
C ASP A 295 14.52 -20.61 -10.30
N VAL A 296 15.17 -19.49 -10.59
CA VAL A 296 16.57 -19.41 -11.06
C VAL A 296 17.44 -18.49 -10.18
N MET A 297 16.97 -18.21 -8.96
CA MET A 297 17.67 -17.34 -8.01
C MET A 297 19.06 -17.85 -7.62
N ASP A 298 19.28 -19.17 -7.66
CA ASP A 298 20.55 -19.84 -7.42
C ASP A 298 21.67 -19.47 -8.41
N ARG A 299 21.29 -18.92 -9.57
CA ARG A 299 22.26 -18.43 -10.58
C ARG A 299 22.92 -17.13 -10.18
N TYR A 300 22.30 -16.35 -9.26
CA TYR A 300 22.89 -15.11 -8.80
C TYR A 300 24.02 -15.34 -7.80
N ASP A 301 25.18 -14.75 -8.08
CA ASP A 301 26.35 -14.82 -7.20
C ASP A 301 26.13 -13.97 -5.95
N ALA A 302 25.52 -12.79 -6.12
CA ALA A 302 25.21 -11.87 -5.06
C ALA A 302 23.81 -11.25 -5.22
N VAL A 303 23.09 -11.18 -4.11
CA VAL A 303 21.78 -10.49 -4.00
C VAL A 303 21.91 -9.37 -2.98
N LEU A 304 21.65 -8.14 -3.40
CA LEU A 304 21.67 -6.95 -2.54
C LEU A 304 20.26 -6.49 -2.23
N VAL A 305 19.82 -6.71 -1.00
CA VAL A 305 18.49 -6.30 -0.51
C VAL A 305 18.58 -4.90 0.09
N ILE A 306 17.86 -3.93 -0.46
CA ILE A 306 17.96 -2.53 -0.06
C ILE A 306 16.65 -2.06 0.58
N GLY A 307 16.59 -2.13 1.92
CA GLY A 307 15.42 -1.64 2.66
C GLY A 307 14.13 -2.41 2.41
N ALA A 308 14.21 -3.69 2.06
CA ALA A 308 13.11 -4.65 2.06
C ALA A 308 13.22 -5.56 3.29
N ASN A 309 12.09 -6.08 3.78
CA ASN A 309 12.03 -7.01 4.90
C ASN A 309 11.03 -8.15 4.63
N ASP A 310 9.74 -7.90 4.73
CA ASP A 310 8.70 -8.93 4.65
C ASP A 310 8.69 -9.66 3.30
N VAL A 311 8.96 -8.96 2.22
CA VAL A 311 8.96 -9.48 0.83
C VAL A 311 10.13 -10.43 0.51
N VAL A 312 11.08 -10.57 1.42
CA VAL A 312 12.21 -11.52 1.32
C VAL A 312 12.26 -12.48 2.52
N ASN A 313 11.21 -12.52 3.33
CA ASN A 313 11.18 -13.30 4.57
C ASN A 313 10.72 -14.74 4.31
N PRO A 314 11.59 -15.75 4.49
CA PRO A 314 11.22 -17.15 4.30
C PRO A 314 10.09 -17.65 5.21
N ALA A 315 9.80 -16.97 6.33
CA ALA A 315 8.67 -17.32 7.20
C ALA A 315 7.33 -17.34 6.44
N ALA A 316 7.20 -16.57 5.35
CA ALA A 316 6.03 -16.60 4.50
C ALA A 316 5.76 -17.98 3.85
N GLU A 317 6.79 -18.73 3.58
CA GLU A 317 6.69 -20.08 2.99
C GLU A 317 6.77 -21.19 4.05
N THR A 318 7.52 -20.99 5.14
CA THR A 318 7.92 -22.09 6.05
C THR A 318 7.16 -22.10 7.38
N ASP A 319 6.57 -20.98 7.81
CA ASP A 319 5.88 -20.89 9.10
C ASP A 319 4.37 -20.67 8.92
N PRO A 320 3.53 -21.71 9.12
CA PRO A 320 2.07 -21.57 9.03
C PRO A 320 1.46 -20.60 10.05
N ASN A 321 2.16 -20.33 11.16
CA ASN A 321 1.68 -19.42 12.21
C ASN A 321 2.07 -17.96 11.93
N SER A 322 2.97 -17.73 10.97
CA SER A 322 3.41 -16.38 10.61
C SER A 322 2.26 -15.56 10.02
N SER A 323 2.23 -14.30 10.38
CA SER A 323 1.24 -13.36 9.88
C SER A 323 1.35 -13.09 8.37
N ILE A 324 2.48 -13.43 7.76
CA ILE A 324 2.76 -13.30 6.32
C ILE A 324 2.69 -14.65 5.59
N HIS A 325 2.27 -15.74 6.27
CA HIS A 325 2.20 -17.06 5.65
C HIS A 325 1.39 -17.06 4.34
N GLY A 326 1.94 -17.69 3.31
CA GLY A 326 1.36 -17.77 1.97
C GLY A 326 1.52 -16.48 1.13
N MET A 327 2.15 -15.43 1.65
CA MET A 327 2.52 -14.28 0.83
C MET A 327 3.63 -14.69 -0.14
N PRO A 328 3.52 -14.43 -1.45
CA PRO A 328 4.62 -14.61 -2.36
C PRO A 328 5.83 -13.79 -1.89
N ILE A 329 7.02 -14.35 -1.97
CA ILE A 329 8.27 -13.66 -1.61
C ILE A 329 9.32 -13.82 -2.70
N ILE A 330 10.29 -12.91 -2.70
CA ILE A 330 11.52 -13.13 -3.48
C ILE A 330 12.41 -14.08 -2.69
N ARG A 331 12.72 -15.24 -3.28
CA ARG A 331 13.53 -16.28 -2.67
C ARG A 331 15.02 -15.95 -2.62
N ALA A 332 15.35 -14.76 -2.12
CA ALA A 332 16.72 -14.27 -2.01
C ALA A 332 17.65 -15.27 -1.31
N TYR A 333 17.12 -16.07 -0.37
CA TYR A 333 17.87 -17.09 0.36
C TYR A 333 18.45 -18.20 -0.53
N ALA A 334 17.97 -18.38 -1.76
CA ALA A 334 18.47 -19.37 -2.70
C ALA A 334 19.74 -18.90 -3.45
N ALA A 335 20.06 -17.61 -3.45
CA ALA A 335 21.27 -17.09 -4.07
C ALA A 335 22.53 -17.52 -3.30
N LYS A 336 23.71 -17.42 -3.96
CA LYS A 336 24.98 -17.83 -3.34
C LYS A 336 25.34 -16.95 -2.15
N GLN A 337 25.19 -15.63 -2.27
CA GLN A 337 25.42 -14.66 -1.20
C GLN A 337 24.27 -13.63 -1.15
N VAL A 338 23.83 -13.30 0.05
CA VAL A 338 22.78 -12.29 0.28
C VAL A 338 23.32 -11.22 1.21
N ILE A 339 23.22 -9.98 0.78
CA ILE A 339 23.62 -8.82 1.58
C ILE A 339 22.38 -7.95 1.80
N VAL A 340 22.04 -7.72 3.06
CA VAL A 340 20.86 -6.93 3.42
C VAL A 340 21.30 -5.60 4.02
N LEU A 341 20.98 -4.49 3.36
CA LEU A 341 21.17 -3.15 3.88
C LEU A 341 20.01 -2.79 4.81
N LYS A 342 20.28 -2.58 6.07
CA LYS A 342 19.28 -2.33 7.11
C LYS A 342 19.78 -1.33 8.15
N ARG A 343 18.91 -0.39 8.58
CA ARG A 343 19.29 0.60 9.60
C ARG A 343 19.45 0.01 11.01
N GLY A 344 18.76 -1.07 11.30
CA GLY A 344 18.74 -1.73 12.61
C GLY A 344 17.83 -2.94 12.60
N MET A 345 17.68 -3.63 13.74
CA MET A 345 16.95 -4.89 13.84
C MET A 345 15.43 -4.77 13.98
N ALA A 346 14.87 -3.56 13.82
CA ALA A 346 13.42 -3.39 13.81
C ALA A 346 12.75 -4.28 12.76
N THR A 347 11.63 -4.88 13.13
CA THR A 347 10.79 -5.71 12.24
C THR A 347 10.19 -4.88 11.11
N GLY A 348 9.71 -5.55 10.05
CA GLY A 348 8.96 -4.93 8.96
C GLY A 348 7.54 -4.53 9.36
N TYR A 349 6.70 -4.23 8.37
CA TYR A 349 5.28 -3.90 8.58
C TYR A 349 4.48 -5.04 9.18
N SER A 350 4.90 -6.29 8.95
CA SER A 350 4.26 -7.46 9.50
C SER A 350 4.46 -7.63 11.01
N GLY A 351 5.52 -7.04 11.57
CA GLY A 351 5.97 -7.28 12.93
C GLY A 351 6.71 -8.61 13.12
N GLU A 352 6.90 -9.38 12.04
CA GLU A 352 7.54 -10.69 12.07
C GLU A 352 9.07 -10.59 12.04
N MET A 353 9.73 -11.55 12.69
CA MET A 353 11.18 -11.74 12.56
C MET A 353 11.49 -12.28 11.16
N ASN A 354 12.55 -11.79 10.54
CA ASN A 354 12.93 -12.26 9.22
C ASN A 354 13.92 -13.41 9.32
N LEU A 355 13.47 -14.62 8.95
CA LEU A 355 14.27 -15.84 8.97
C LEU A 355 15.40 -15.85 7.92
N LEU A 356 15.43 -14.91 6.99
CA LEU A 356 16.53 -14.74 6.05
C LEU A 356 17.84 -14.41 6.78
N PHE A 357 17.76 -13.63 7.88
CA PHE A 357 18.95 -13.14 8.58
C PHE A 357 19.74 -14.25 9.31
N ASP A 358 19.08 -15.38 9.63
CA ASP A 358 19.70 -16.56 10.24
C ASP A 358 20.39 -17.48 9.21
N ARG A 359 20.23 -17.21 7.91
CA ARG A 359 20.81 -18.06 6.86
C ARG A 359 22.33 -17.88 6.77
N ALA A 360 23.05 -18.98 6.55
CA ALA A 360 24.52 -19.00 6.48
C ALA A 360 25.08 -18.10 5.36
N ASN A 361 24.32 -17.95 4.26
CA ASN A 361 24.69 -17.12 3.12
C ASN A 361 24.20 -15.65 3.23
N CYS A 362 23.57 -15.28 4.34
CA CYS A 362 23.04 -13.92 4.55
C CYS A 362 23.97 -13.12 5.48
N ARG A 363 24.25 -11.88 5.10
CA ARG A 363 25.04 -10.93 5.88
C ARG A 363 24.33 -9.57 5.92
N LEU A 364 24.48 -8.86 7.03
CA LEU A 364 23.81 -7.57 7.26
C LEU A 364 24.80 -6.42 7.25
N LEU A 365 24.58 -5.46 6.37
CA LEU A 365 25.27 -4.18 6.39
C LEU A 365 24.38 -3.14 7.08
N PHE A 366 24.77 -2.77 8.31
CA PHE A 366 24.03 -1.81 9.10
C PHE A 366 24.35 -0.38 8.68
N GLY A 367 23.30 0.40 8.45
CA GLY A 367 23.40 1.81 8.09
C GLY A 367 22.17 2.32 7.34
N ASP A 368 22.13 3.62 7.11
CA ASP A 368 21.16 4.21 6.19
C ASP A 368 21.49 3.76 4.75
N ALA A 369 20.45 3.43 3.94
CA ALA A 369 20.68 2.86 2.62
C ALA A 369 21.51 3.80 1.72
N ARG A 370 21.30 5.11 1.80
CA ARG A 370 22.05 6.10 1.00
C ARG A 370 23.52 6.15 1.40
N SER A 371 23.80 6.21 2.71
CA SER A 371 25.19 6.26 3.20
C SER A 371 25.93 4.95 2.97
N SER A 372 25.25 3.80 3.16
CA SER A 372 25.83 2.48 2.92
C SER A 372 26.16 2.26 1.44
N LEU A 373 25.24 2.62 0.53
CA LEU A 373 25.50 2.54 -0.92
C LEU A 373 26.64 3.47 -1.36
N ARG A 374 26.69 4.69 -0.81
CA ARG A 374 27.79 5.61 -1.10
C ARG A 374 29.13 4.99 -0.68
N ALA A 375 29.22 4.43 0.52
CA ALA A 375 30.42 3.77 1.00
C ALA A 375 30.84 2.58 0.11
N ILE A 376 29.87 1.74 -0.32
CA ILE A 376 30.15 0.63 -1.25
C ILE A 376 30.69 1.17 -2.59
N ILE A 377 30.06 2.21 -3.16
CA ILE A 377 30.49 2.82 -4.42
C ILE A 377 31.90 3.41 -4.32
N ASP A 378 32.19 4.09 -3.21
CA ASP A 378 33.51 4.68 -2.99
C ASP A 378 34.62 3.60 -2.87
N GLU A 379 34.29 2.43 -2.30
CA GLU A 379 35.22 1.29 -2.28
C GLU A 379 35.31 0.59 -3.65
N LEU A 380 34.20 0.44 -4.40
CA LEU A 380 34.27 -0.07 -5.77
C LEU A 380 35.15 0.79 -6.71
N LYS A 381 35.23 2.10 -6.49
CA LYS A 381 36.10 3.01 -7.25
C LYS A 381 37.59 2.77 -6.98
N ARG A 382 37.93 2.08 -5.89
CA ARG A 382 39.31 1.77 -5.49
C ARG A 382 39.79 0.43 -6.01
N ILE A 383 38.88 -0.44 -6.39
CA ILE A 383 39.15 -1.75 -7.00
C ILE A 383 39.34 -1.60 -8.51
#